data_cc50ef5a2581d4a31feec7fc47995b15
#
_entry.id   cc50ef5a2581d4a31feec7fc47995b15
#
_cell.length_a   1.000
_cell.length_b   1.000
_cell.length_c   1.000
_cell.angle_alpha   90.00
_cell.angle_beta   90.00
_cell.angle_gamma   90.00
#
_symmetry.space_group_name_H-M   'P 1'
#
loop_
_entity.id
_entity.type
_entity.pdbx_description
1 polymer ?
#
loop_
_entity_poly.entity_id
_entity_poly.type
_entity_poly.pdbx_seq_one_letter_code
_entity_poly.pdbx_strand_id
1 'polypeptide(L)'
;AVSAGGTRLSGTTNESGAYRFPRVPPGTYVVIAKLDGFNAAELQNVKVGLGDTATANVTLEVGAVSETISVVGEAGQIDVKSSATSAAITGEDIAMLPKGRDFTTIATMAPGVTQEGFAGGLSIDGASGSENRYVIDGVDTTDAFDGTSGQNLITEFVEEVQVKSAGYPAEFGGSVGGVINAVTKSGTNEFKGWVGVYYNDRDWDGAERATPYDTGTTLYRTFEEDDITRIEPGFGIGGPIVQDMPWFYGGYTY
;
A
#
# COMPACT_ATOMS: atom_id res chain seq x y z
N ALA A 1 9.24 -13.87 -14.25
CA ALA A 1 9.00 -13.62 -12.84
C ALA A 1 7.67 -14.26 -12.44
N VAL A 2 7.58 -14.71 -11.22
CA VAL A 2 6.37 -15.31 -10.65
C VAL A 2 6.10 -14.63 -9.32
N SER A 3 4.88 -14.10 -9.12
CA SER A 3 4.47 -13.51 -7.84
C SER A 3 4.09 -14.59 -6.82
N ALA A 4 4.02 -14.22 -5.54
CA ALA A 4 3.48 -15.08 -4.49
C ALA A 4 2.02 -15.50 -4.75
N GLY A 5 1.24 -14.71 -5.51
CA GLY A 5 -0.11 -15.06 -5.97
C GLY A 5 -0.16 -15.88 -7.27
N GLY A 6 0.97 -16.44 -7.73
CA GLY A 6 1.04 -17.30 -8.92
C GLY A 6 1.00 -16.56 -10.27
N THR A 7 0.93 -15.23 -10.30
CA THR A 7 0.96 -14.46 -11.54
C THR A 7 2.32 -14.60 -12.21
N ARG A 8 2.34 -15.01 -13.48
CA ARG A 8 3.56 -15.20 -14.25
C ARG A 8 3.77 -14.08 -15.26
N LEU A 9 4.94 -13.47 -15.20
CA LEU A 9 5.41 -12.50 -16.18
C LEU A 9 6.59 -13.10 -16.93
N SER A 10 6.54 -13.11 -18.26
CA SER A 10 7.62 -13.63 -19.11
C SER A 10 8.17 -12.53 -20.02
N GLY A 11 9.44 -12.59 -20.29
CA GLY A 11 10.14 -11.67 -21.18
C GLY A 11 11.48 -12.25 -21.57
N THR A 12 12.08 -11.68 -22.61
CA THR A 12 13.43 -12.05 -23.10
C THR A 12 14.39 -10.91 -22.82
N THR A 13 15.65 -11.26 -22.55
CA THR A 13 16.73 -10.28 -22.45
C THR A 13 17.11 -9.76 -23.84
N ASN A 14 17.59 -8.53 -23.89
CA ASN A 14 18.21 -7.99 -25.12
C ASN A 14 19.67 -8.47 -25.28
N GLU A 15 20.36 -8.00 -26.33
CA GLU A 15 21.75 -8.36 -26.64
C GLU A 15 22.76 -8.01 -25.52
N SER A 16 22.44 -7.04 -24.68
CA SER A 16 23.25 -6.68 -23.50
C SER A 16 22.88 -7.44 -22.22
N GLY A 17 21.94 -8.41 -22.31
CA GLY A 17 21.44 -9.15 -21.16
C GLY A 17 20.43 -8.39 -20.30
N ALA A 18 20.01 -7.19 -20.71
CA ALA A 18 19.03 -6.42 -19.95
C ALA A 18 17.59 -6.86 -20.24
N TYR A 19 16.76 -6.89 -19.21
CA TYR A 19 15.33 -7.16 -19.32
C TYR A 19 14.53 -6.14 -18.52
N ARG A 20 13.24 -5.99 -18.83
CA ARG A 20 12.32 -5.10 -18.13
C ARG A 20 10.90 -5.63 -18.17
N PHE A 21 10.24 -5.58 -17.01
CA PHE A 21 8.80 -5.77 -16.87
C PHE A 21 8.18 -4.40 -16.52
N PRO A 22 7.46 -3.75 -17.45
CA PRO A 22 7.07 -2.34 -17.29
C PRO A 22 5.86 -2.11 -16.38
N ARG A 23 5.09 -3.14 -16.08
CA ARG A 23 3.88 -3.05 -15.25
C ARG A 23 3.79 -4.28 -14.37
N VAL A 24 4.39 -4.18 -13.21
CA VAL A 24 4.41 -5.24 -12.22
C VAL A 24 3.57 -4.77 -11.03
N PRO A 25 2.52 -5.47 -10.62
CA PRO A 25 1.79 -5.14 -9.41
C PRO A 25 2.72 -5.17 -8.19
N PRO A 26 2.46 -4.37 -7.15
CA PRO A 26 3.20 -4.47 -5.90
C PRO A 26 3.16 -5.89 -5.34
N GLY A 27 4.27 -6.33 -4.75
CA GLY A 27 4.35 -7.67 -4.17
C GLY A 27 5.74 -8.28 -4.20
N THR A 28 5.84 -9.51 -3.71
CA THR A 28 7.08 -10.30 -3.69
C THR A 28 7.11 -11.27 -4.86
N TYR A 29 8.21 -11.28 -5.58
CA TYR A 29 8.40 -12.05 -6.80
C TYR A 29 9.59 -12.98 -6.71
N VAL A 30 9.50 -14.07 -7.47
CA VAL A 30 10.62 -14.93 -7.79
C VAL A 30 10.99 -14.70 -9.26
N VAL A 31 12.23 -14.32 -9.52
CA VAL A 31 12.74 -14.09 -10.88
C VAL A 31 13.54 -15.32 -11.30
N ILE A 32 13.11 -15.96 -12.38
CA ILE A 32 13.77 -17.15 -12.93
C ILE A 32 14.38 -16.79 -14.28
N ALA A 33 15.68 -17.00 -14.44
CA ALA A 33 16.39 -16.86 -15.70
C ALA A 33 16.80 -18.23 -16.25
N LYS A 34 16.58 -18.43 -17.56
CA LYS A 34 16.90 -19.68 -18.25
C LYS A 34 17.56 -19.36 -19.59
N LEU A 35 18.61 -20.12 -19.91
CA LEU A 35 19.30 -20.07 -21.20
C LEU A 35 19.84 -21.48 -21.53
N ASP A 36 19.71 -21.90 -22.78
CA ASP A 36 20.21 -23.20 -23.21
C ASP A 36 21.73 -23.30 -23.00
N GLY A 37 22.19 -24.39 -22.40
CA GLY A 37 23.58 -24.59 -22.02
C GLY A 37 24.03 -23.99 -20.70
N PHE A 38 23.11 -23.38 -19.95
CA PHE A 38 23.35 -22.84 -18.63
C PHE A 38 22.37 -23.44 -17.59
N ASN A 39 22.80 -23.48 -16.34
CA ASN A 39 21.92 -23.83 -15.25
C ASN A 39 20.85 -22.73 -15.07
N ALA A 40 19.61 -23.12 -14.78
CA ALA A 40 18.57 -22.16 -14.46
C ALA A 40 18.89 -21.48 -13.12
N ALA A 41 18.83 -20.17 -13.07
CA ALA A 41 19.03 -19.39 -11.85
C ALA A 41 17.70 -18.80 -11.38
N GLU A 42 17.45 -18.88 -10.06
CA GLU A 42 16.25 -18.39 -9.40
C GLU A 42 16.65 -17.40 -8.31
N LEU A 43 16.16 -16.17 -8.43
CA LEU A 43 16.31 -15.12 -7.42
C LEU A 43 14.99 -14.97 -6.67
N GLN A 44 15.00 -15.29 -5.38
CA GLN A 44 13.83 -15.22 -4.51
C GLN A 44 13.72 -13.87 -3.80
N ASN A 45 12.53 -13.59 -3.24
CA ASN A 45 12.26 -12.41 -2.42
C ASN A 45 12.51 -11.06 -3.10
N VAL A 46 12.27 -10.96 -4.40
CA VAL A 46 12.33 -9.68 -5.11
C VAL A 46 11.09 -8.88 -4.79
N LYS A 47 11.20 -7.91 -3.89
CA LYS A 47 10.10 -7.03 -3.52
C LYS A 47 9.96 -5.91 -4.54
N VAL A 48 8.74 -5.68 -4.99
CA VAL A 48 8.36 -4.58 -5.88
C VAL A 48 7.31 -3.76 -5.16
N GLY A 49 7.65 -2.53 -4.80
CA GLY A 49 6.72 -1.57 -4.20
C GLY A 49 6.00 -0.75 -5.26
N LEU A 50 4.99 -0.01 -4.82
CA LEU A 50 4.21 0.88 -5.66
C LEU A 50 5.08 1.99 -6.25
N GLY A 51 5.13 2.07 -7.59
CA GLY A 51 5.92 3.07 -8.30
C GLY A 51 7.44 2.91 -8.18
N ASP A 52 7.91 1.81 -7.59
CA ASP A 52 9.33 1.51 -7.45
C ASP A 52 9.86 0.71 -8.64
N THR A 53 11.16 0.79 -8.84
CA THR A 53 11.87 -0.06 -9.80
C THR A 53 12.81 -1.00 -9.06
N ALA A 54 12.42 -2.25 -8.93
CA ALA A 54 13.28 -3.28 -8.36
C ALA A 54 14.33 -3.72 -9.40
N THR A 55 15.59 -3.73 -9.01
CA THR A 55 16.69 -4.23 -9.85
C THR A 55 17.05 -5.65 -9.42
N ALA A 56 16.90 -6.60 -10.31
CA ALA A 56 17.20 -8.01 -10.06
C ALA A 56 18.26 -8.50 -11.07
N ASN A 57 19.51 -8.52 -10.64
CA ASN A 57 20.61 -9.03 -11.46
C ASN A 57 20.76 -10.53 -11.21
N VAL A 58 20.78 -11.31 -12.29
CA VAL A 58 20.91 -12.77 -12.24
C VAL A 58 22.12 -13.18 -13.03
N THR A 59 22.99 -13.98 -12.43
CA THR A 59 24.16 -14.57 -13.11
C THR A 59 23.86 -16.04 -13.43
N LEU A 60 24.07 -16.44 -14.67
CA LEU A 60 23.93 -17.82 -15.10
C LEU A 60 25.29 -18.53 -15.13
N GLU A 61 25.33 -19.77 -14.65
CA GLU A 61 26.51 -20.61 -14.69
C GLU A 61 26.37 -21.65 -15.81
N VAL A 62 27.47 -21.94 -16.51
CA VAL A 62 27.51 -22.99 -17.54
C VAL A 62 27.31 -24.35 -16.90
N GLY A 63 26.31 -25.09 -17.38
CA GLY A 63 25.96 -26.40 -16.81
C GLY A 63 24.98 -27.18 -17.66
N ALA A 64 24.73 -28.42 -17.30
CA ALA A 64 23.69 -29.23 -17.94
C ALA A 64 22.30 -28.73 -17.49
N VAL A 65 21.36 -28.69 -18.42
CA VAL A 65 19.98 -28.10 -18.27
C VAL A 65 19.14 -28.68 -17.13
N SER A 66 19.64 -29.59 -16.32
CA SER A 66 18.86 -30.31 -15.29
C SER A 66 19.02 -29.81 -13.86
N GLU A 67 19.90 -28.83 -13.58
CA GLU A 67 20.09 -28.31 -12.24
C GLU A 67 19.61 -26.86 -12.16
N THR A 68 18.68 -26.60 -11.23
CA THR A 68 18.26 -25.24 -10.90
C THR A 68 19.07 -24.79 -9.67
N ILE A 69 19.90 -23.76 -9.86
CA ILE A 69 20.61 -23.14 -8.75
C ILE A 69 19.69 -22.08 -8.16
N SER A 70 19.19 -22.34 -6.95
CA SER A 70 18.46 -21.33 -6.17
C SER A 70 19.46 -20.37 -5.55
N VAL A 71 19.56 -19.17 -6.09
CA VAL A 71 20.31 -18.09 -5.48
C VAL A 71 19.36 -17.37 -4.52
N VAL A 72 19.49 -17.60 -3.23
CA VAL A 72 18.87 -16.76 -2.22
C VAL A 72 19.63 -15.43 -2.18
N GLY A 73 19.35 -14.57 -3.14
CA GLY A 73 19.86 -13.21 -3.17
C GLY A 73 18.77 -12.29 -2.65
N GLU A 74 19.04 -11.53 -1.62
CA GLU A 74 18.24 -10.34 -1.36
C GLU A 74 18.53 -9.38 -2.51
N ALA A 75 17.53 -9.14 -3.37
CA ALA A 75 17.57 -7.99 -4.27
C ALA A 75 17.80 -6.77 -3.39
N GLY A 76 18.86 -6.01 -3.66
CA GLY A 76 19.23 -4.87 -2.82
C GLY A 76 18.02 -3.96 -2.63
N GLN A 77 17.54 -3.87 -1.40
CA GLN A 77 16.38 -3.06 -1.03
C GLN A 77 16.66 -1.55 -1.09
N ILE A 78 17.90 -1.17 -1.39
CA ILE A 78 18.30 0.23 -1.47
C ILE A 78 18.19 0.68 -2.93
N ASP A 79 17.19 1.49 -3.22
CA ASP A 79 17.10 2.20 -4.49
C ASP A 79 18.12 3.34 -4.50
N VAL A 80 19.29 3.08 -5.08
CA VAL A 80 20.37 4.09 -5.22
C VAL A 80 20.11 5.08 -6.36
N LYS A 81 19.01 4.94 -7.10
CA LYS A 81 18.68 5.78 -8.26
C LYS A 81 17.57 6.78 -7.96
N SER A 82 16.79 6.57 -6.92
CA SER A 82 15.74 7.48 -6.48
C SER A 82 16.28 8.44 -5.43
N SER A 83 15.90 9.71 -5.55
CA SER A 83 16.08 10.73 -4.49
C SER A 83 14.82 10.92 -3.65
N ALA A 84 13.76 10.15 -3.93
CA ALA A 84 12.51 10.25 -3.21
C ALA A 84 12.64 9.66 -1.79
N THR A 85 12.16 10.42 -0.81
CA THR A 85 11.91 9.89 0.52
C THR A 85 10.49 9.33 0.54
N SER A 86 10.37 8.03 0.71
CA SER A 86 9.09 7.34 0.73
C SER A 86 9.04 6.26 1.79
N ALA A 87 7.84 6.01 2.32
CA ALA A 87 7.53 4.88 3.18
C ALA A 87 6.38 4.10 2.53
N ALA A 88 6.53 2.80 2.41
CA ALA A 88 5.50 1.89 1.93
C ALA A 88 4.99 1.03 3.10
N ILE A 89 3.68 0.94 3.24
CA ILE A 89 3.00 0.11 4.21
C ILE A 89 2.22 -0.94 3.42
N THR A 90 2.67 -2.17 3.49
CA THR A 90 2.14 -3.28 2.69
C THR A 90 0.90 -3.89 3.35
N GLY A 91 0.14 -4.69 2.58
CA GLY A 91 -1.01 -5.43 3.10
C GLY A 91 -0.66 -6.36 4.27
N GLU A 92 0.55 -6.90 4.33
CA GLU A 92 1.04 -7.70 5.45
C GLU A 92 1.21 -6.85 6.71
N ASP A 93 1.80 -5.65 6.57
CA ASP A 93 1.94 -4.69 7.68
C ASP A 93 0.56 -4.23 8.18
N ILE A 94 -0.34 -3.90 7.24
CA ILE A 94 -1.71 -3.49 7.54
C ILE A 94 -2.48 -4.58 8.32
N ALA A 95 -2.24 -5.85 8.03
CA ALA A 95 -2.91 -6.95 8.72
C ALA A 95 -2.45 -7.12 10.17
N MET A 96 -1.20 -6.73 10.49
CA MET A 96 -0.59 -6.91 11.81
C MET A 96 -0.73 -5.69 12.73
N LEU A 97 -1.01 -4.52 12.17
CA LEU A 97 -1.05 -3.27 12.93
C LEU A 97 -2.48 -2.87 13.31
N PRO A 98 -2.67 -2.22 14.46
CA PRO A 98 -3.94 -1.60 14.79
C PRO A 98 -4.22 -0.48 13.78
N LYS A 99 -5.38 -0.52 13.15
CA LYS A 99 -5.75 0.38 12.06
C LYS A 99 -7.14 0.96 12.26
N GLY A 100 -7.33 2.17 11.76
CA GLY A 100 -8.66 2.75 11.57
C GLY A 100 -9.36 2.15 10.35
N ARG A 101 -10.52 2.71 10.02
CA ARG A 101 -11.37 2.22 8.90
C ARG A 101 -11.02 2.82 7.55
N ASP A 102 -10.19 3.86 7.52
CA ASP A 102 -9.81 4.60 6.32
C ASP A 102 -8.32 4.46 6.02
N PHE A 103 -7.94 4.46 4.73
CA PHE A 103 -6.54 4.35 4.29
C PHE A 103 -5.65 5.48 4.79
N THR A 104 -6.22 6.65 5.09
CA THR A 104 -5.46 7.77 5.65
C THR A 104 -4.92 7.44 7.04
N THR A 105 -5.62 6.58 7.80
CA THR A 105 -5.12 6.12 9.10
C THR A 105 -3.92 5.18 8.94
N ILE A 106 -3.83 4.44 7.82
CA ILE A 106 -2.65 3.66 7.47
C ILE A 106 -1.47 4.59 7.19
N ALA A 107 -1.69 5.67 6.46
CA ALA A 107 -0.65 6.63 6.14
C ALA A 107 -0.01 7.26 7.39
N THR A 108 -0.74 7.38 8.51
CA THR A 108 -0.17 7.87 9.79
C THR A 108 0.89 6.94 10.40
N MET A 109 1.01 5.71 9.91
CA MET A 109 2.06 4.78 10.32
C MET A 109 3.41 5.09 9.67
N ALA A 110 3.41 5.89 8.60
CA ALA A 110 4.63 6.33 7.96
C ALA A 110 5.37 7.37 8.83
N PRO A 111 6.71 7.34 8.86
CA PRO A 111 7.49 8.34 9.57
C PRO A 111 7.18 9.76 9.10
N GLY A 112 7.07 10.71 10.02
CA GLY A 112 6.80 12.11 9.70
C GLY A 112 5.35 12.45 9.40
N VAL A 113 4.43 11.49 9.46
CA VAL A 113 3.00 11.68 9.19
C VAL A 113 2.21 11.73 10.48
N THR A 114 1.40 12.78 10.63
CA THR A 114 0.51 12.97 11.79
C THR A 114 -0.85 13.48 11.33
N GLN A 115 -1.87 13.29 12.16
CA GLN A 115 -3.18 13.93 11.96
C GLN A 115 -3.06 15.44 12.17
N GLU A 116 -3.64 16.24 11.29
CA GLU A 116 -3.71 17.68 11.48
C GLU A 116 -5.04 18.09 12.12
N GLY A 117 -4.94 18.87 13.20
CA GLY A 117 -6.11 19.30 13.94
C GLY A 117 -6.78 20.57 13.42
N PHE A 118 -6.14 21.35 12.54
CA PHE A 118 -6.65 22.65 12.07
C PHE A 118 -7.34 22.57 10.70
N ALA A 119 -6.61 22.21 9.68
CA ALA A 119 -7.13 22.11 8.31
C ALA A 119 -7.77 20.76 8.02
N GLY A 120 -7.57 19.79 8.91
CA GLY A 120 -7.94 18.40 8.67
C GLY A 120 -6.92 17.68 7.77
N GLY A 121 -7.14 16.39 7.54
CA GLY A 121 -6.21 15.58 6.76
C GLY A 121 -4.93 15.21 7.50
N LEU A 122 -3.85 15.03 6.77
CA LEU A 122 -2.56 14.57 7.29
C LEU A 122 -1.49 15.64 7.15
N SER A 123 -0.75 15.92 8.21
CA SER A 123 0.48 16.70 8.16
C SER A 123 1.64 15.76 7.82
N ILE A 124 2.39 16.04 6.76
CA ILE A 124 3.56 15.28 6.32
C ILE A 124 4.79 16.17 6.44
N ASP A 125 5.74 15.76 7.30
CA ASP A 125 6.97 16.52 7.61
C ASP A 125 6.70 18.00 8.00
N GLY A 126 5.54 18.27 8.61
CA GLY A 126 5.13 19.59 9.06
C GLY A 126 4.38 20.43 8.01
N ALA A 127 4.14 19.91 6.81
CA ALA A 127 3.25 20.56 5.85
C ALA A 127 1.79 20.43 6.29
N SER A 128 0.94 21.36 5.85
CA SER A 128 -0.50 21.33 6.14
C SER A 128 -1.19 20.17 5.41
N GLY A 129 -2.26 19.66 6.02
CA GLY A 129 -3.08 18.61 5.42
C GLY A 129 -3.67 19.00 4.06
N SER A 130 -3.91 20.28 3.84
CA SER A 130 -4.39 20.84 2.56
C SER A 130 -3.32 20.93 1.47
N GLU A 131 -2.06 20.70 1.78
CA GLU A 131 -0.92 20.79 0.84
C GLU A 131 -0.53 19.44 0.26
N ASN A 132 -1.24 18.39 0.62
CA ASN A 132 -0.98 17.04 0.17
C ASN A 132 -1.73 16.69 -1.11
N ARG A 133 -1.31 15.57 -1.71
CA ARG A 133 -2.02 14.95 -2.82
C ARG A 133 -2.38 13.53 -2.48
N TYR A 134 -3.65 13.18 -2.74
CA TYR A 134 -4.18 11.84 -2.49
C TYR A 134 -4.46 11.15 -3.82
N VAL A 135 -3.86 9.98 -4.02
CA VAL A 135 -3.97 9.21 -5.24
C VAL A 135 -4.44 7.80 -4.90
N ILE A 136 -5.49 7.33 -5.55
CA ILE A 136 -5.99 5.96 -5.41
C ILE A 136 -5.99 5.31 -6.80
N ASP A 137 -5.29 4.19 -6.94
CA ASP A 137 -5.13 3.45 -8.20
C ASP A 137 -4.68 4.33 -9.38
N GLY A 138 -3.83 5.33 -9.09
CA GLY A 138 -3.31 6.27 -10.09
C GLY A 138 -4.26 7.42 -10.43
N VAL A 139 -5.43 7.50 -9.81
CA VAL A 139 -6.39 8.60 -9.96
C VAL A 139 -6.21 9.60 -8.82
N ASP A 140 -6.10 10.88 -9.16
CA ASP A 140 -6.09 11.96 -8.18
C ASP A 140 -7.47 12.09 -7.54
N THR A 141 -7.53 11.88 -6.24
CA THR A 141 -8.76 11.94 -5.43
C THR A 141 -8.70 13.05 -4.39
N THR A 142 -7.77 13.99 -4.55
CA THR A 142 -7.65 15.15 -3.67
C THR A 142 -8.91 16.02 -3.79
N ASP A 143 -9.50 16.38 -2.66
CA ASP A 143 -10.61 17.32 -2.64
C ASP A 143 -10.12 18.71 -3.07
N ALA A 144 -10.76 19.28 -4.08
CA ALA A 144 -10.37 20.56 -4.66
C ALA A 144 -10.67 21.75 -3.74
N PHE A 145 -11.49 21.57 -2.72
CA PHE A 145 -11.91 22.65 -1.81
C PHE A 145 -10.97 22.77 -0.60
N ASP A 146 -10.69 21.67 0.06
CA ASP A 146 -9.90 21.66 1.30
C ASP A 146 -8.53 20.98 1.18
N GLY A 147 -8.26 20.33 0.04
CA GLY A 147 -6.98 19.65 -0.22
C GLY A 147 -6.79 18.34 0.55
N THR A 148 -7.82 17.85 1.24
CA THR A 148 -7.79 16.56 1.93
C THR A 148 -8.18 15.41 1.01
N SER A 149 -8.34 14.20 1.54
CA SER A 149 -8.83 13.07 0.74
C SER A 149 -10.31 13.23 0.41
N GLY A 150 -10.63 13.38 -0.86
CA GLY A 150 -12.01 13.46 -1.36
C GLY A 150 -12.72 12.11 -1.47
N GLN A 151 -12.02 11.01 -1.21
CA GLN A 151 -12.57 9.66 -1.26
C GLN A 151 -12.18 8.88 0.00
N ASN A 152 -13.15 8.16 0.55
CA ASN A 152 -12.89 7.19 1.61
C ASN A 152 -12.58 5.83 1.00
N LEU A 153 -11.45 5.24 1.36
CA LEU A 153 -11.07 3.89 0.97
C LEU A 153 -10.87 3.05 2.23
N ILE A 154 -11.76 2.07 2.39
CA ILE A 154 -11.74 1.17 3.54
C ILE A 154 -10.49 0.31 3.54
N THR A 155 -9.87 0.19 4.70
CA THR A 155 -8.57 -0.47 4.88
C THR A 155 -8.53 -1.93 4.40
N GLU A 156 -9.66 -2.63 4.44
CA GLU A 156 -9.77 -4.02 3.98
C GLU A 156 -9.59 -4.17 2.47
N PHE A 157 -9.82 -3.11 1.71
CA PHE A 157 -9.64 -3.10 0.24
C PHE A 157 -8.27 -2.59 -0.19
N VAL A 158 -7.44 -2.15 0.75
CA VAL A 158 -6.09 -1.62 0.48
C VAL A 158 -5.08 -2.76 0.37
N GLU A 159 -4.28 -2.74 -0.69
CA GLU A 159 -3.12 -3.62 -0.87
C GLU A 159 -1.85 -2.98 -0.33
N GLU A 160 -1.64 -1.70 -0.63
CA GLU A 160 -0.46 -0.95 -0.21
C GLU A 160 -0.78 0.54 -0.11
N VAL A 161 -0.22 1.21 0.89
CA VAL A 161 -0.18 2.66 0.99
C VAL A 161 1.27 3.13 0.96
N GLN A 162 1.59 4.00 0.03
CA GLN A 162 2.89 4.64 -0.06
C GLN A 162 2.76 6.13 0.25
N VAL A 163 3.56 6.60 1.19
CA VAL A 163 3.69 8.03 1.49
C VAL A 163 5.02 8.52 0.96
N LYS A 164 4.99 9.54 0.12
CA LYS A 164 6.18 10.23 -0.41
C LYS A 164 6.24 11.62 0.22
N SER A 165 7.30 11.89 0.98
CA SER A 165 7.43 13.16 1.69
C SER A 165 8.35 14.16 0.98
N ALA A 166 9.32 13.69 0.20
CA ALA A 166 10.24 14.56 -0.52
C ALA A 166 10.81 13.90 -1.79
N GLY A 167 11.27 14.73 -2.74
CA GLY A 167 12.00 14.27 -3.93
C GLY A 167 11.18 13.40 -4.90
N TYR A 168 9.87 13.40 -4.80
CA TYR A 168 9.00 12.62 -5.68
C TYR A 168 8.97 13.18 -7.12
N PRO A 169 8.72 12.30 -8.13
CA PRO A 169 8.71 12.70 -9.53
C PRO A 169 7.63 13.74 -9.87
N ALA A 170 7.85 14.50 -10.95
CA ALA A 170 6.94 15.56 -11.40
C ALA A 170 5.52 15.07 -11.76
N GLU A 171 5.32 13.78 -12.00
CA GLU A 171 3.98 13.19 -12.19
C GLU A 171 3.07 13.38 -10.96
N PHE A 172 3.66 13.53 -9.77
CA PHE A 172 2.97 13.85 -8.53
C PHE A 172 2.97 15.36 -8.24
N GLY A 173 3.15 16.22 -9.25
CA GLY A 173 3.14 17.66 -9.09
C GLY A 173 1.81 18.20 -8.56
N GLY A 174 1.85 19.45 -8.07
CA GLY A 174 0.68 20.10 -7.47
C GLY A 174 0.56 19.90 -5.96
N SER A 175 1.46 19.14 -5.33
CA SER A 175 1.61 19.05 -3.89
C SER A 175 2.86 19.81 -3.45
N VAL A 176 2.79 20.52 -2.34
CA VAL A 176 3.94 21.11 -1.61
C VAL A 176 4.22 20.40 -0.31
N GLY A 177 3.29 19.63 0.18
CA GLY A 177 3.44 18.70 1.30
C GLY A 177 3.94 17.34 0.82
N GLY A 178 3.13 16.31 0.98
CA GLY A 178 3.45 14.97 0.53
C GLY A 178 2.42 14.39 -0.44
N VAL A 179 2.72 13.18 -0.90
CA VAL A 179 1.81 12.39 -1.74
C VAL A 179 1.47 11.09 -1.01
N ILE A 180 0.19 10.86 -0.80
CA ILE A 180 -0.36 9.62 -0.27
C ILE A 180 -0.92 8.83 -1.46
N ASN A 181 -0.30 7.71 -1.78
CA ASN A 181 -0.70 6.88 -2.91
C ASN A 181 -1.15 5.50 -2.39
N ALA A 182 -2.42 5.19 -2.60
CA ALA A 182 -3.01 3.92 -2.20
C ALA A 182 -3.33 3.07 -3.42
N VAL A 183 -3.13 1.77 -3.30
CA VAL A 183 -3.53 0.78 -4.30
C VAL A 183 -4.51 -0.19 -3.68
N THR A 184 -5.57 -0.46 -4.42
CA THR A 184 -6.59 -1.43 -4.02
C THR A 184 -6.16 -2.86 -4.31
N LYS A 185 -6.70 -3.80 -3.54
CA LYS A 185 -6.49 -5.24 -3.76
C LYS A 185 -6.98 -5.65 -5.13
N SER A 186 -6.19 -6.46 -5.81
CA SER A 186 -6.53 -7.06 -7.10
C SER A 186 -6.64 -8.58 -6.98
N GLY A 187 -7.28 -9.21 -7.97
CA GLY A 187 -7.31 -10.66 -8.09
C GLY A 187 -5.94 -11.22 -8.52
N THR A 188 -5.70 -12.47 -8.17
CA THR A 188 -4.51 -13.23 -8.55
C THR A 188 -4.92 -14.59 -9.13
N ASN A 189 -3.95 -15.46 -9.46
CA ASN A 189 -4.24 -16.83 -9.89
C ASN A 189 -4.75 -17.74 -8.78
N GLU A 190 -4.77 -17.25 -7.55
CA GLU A 190 -5.31 -17.96 -6.39
C GLU A 190 -6.57 -17.27 -5.90
N PHE A 191 -7.57 -18.06 -5.53
CA PHE A 191 -8.75 -17.51 -4.86
C PHE A 191 -8.37 -17.13 -3.43
N LYS A 192 -8.56 -15.85 -3.12
CA LYS A 192 -8.36 -15.29 -1.78
C LYS A 192 -9.59 -14.50 -1.39
N GLY A 193 -9.94 -14.56 -0.13
CA GLY A 193 -11.08 -13.81 0.38
C GLY A 193 -10.98 -13.61 1.87
N TRP A 194 -11.81 -12.71 2.37
CA TRP A 194 -11.96 -12.43 3.78
C TRP A 194 -13.44 -12.20 4.10
N VAL A 195 -13.80 -12.47 5.32
CA VAL A 195 -15.08 -12.12 5.92
C VAL A 195 -14.80 -11.57 7.31
N GLY A 196 -15.48 -10.50 7.67
CA GLY A 196 -15.29 -9.87 8.97
C GLY A 196 -16.52 -9.11 9.43
N VAL A 197 -16.55 -8.84 10.71
CA VAL A 197 -17.55 -7.96 11.34
C VAL A 197 -16.79 -7.04 12.28
N TYR A 198 -16.99 -5.74 12.10
CA TYR A 198 -16.57 -4.75 13.08
C TYR A 198 -17.76 -4.43 13.98
N TYR A 199 -17.52 -4.55 15.25
CA TYR A 199 -18.50 -4.26 16.27
C TYR A 199 -17.91 -3.25 17.23
N ASN A 200 -18.58 -2.14 17.43
CA ASN A 200 -18.28 -1.16 18.45
C ASN A 200 -19.53 -0.90 19.27
N ASP A 201 -19.38 -0.94 20.56
CA ASP A 201 -20.44 -0.69 21.52
C ASP A 201 -20.02 0.41 22.45
N ARG A 202 -20.95 1.27 22.78
CA ARG A 202 -20.75 2.36 23.73
C ARG A 202 -20.16 1.91 25.05
N ASP A 203 -20.59 0.75 25.55
CA ASP A 203 -20.13 0.23 26.83
C ASP A 203 -18.62 -0.07 26.85
N TRP A 204 -17.96 -0.07 25.65
CA TRP A 204 -16.52 -0.24 25.52
C TRP A 204 -15.76 1.08 25.50
N ASP A 205 -16.46 2.18 25.30
CA ASP A 205 -15.85 3.51 25.29
C ASP A 205 -15.66 4.01 26.71
N GLY A 206 -14.51 4.63 26.95
CA GLY A 206 -14.25 5.26 28.26
C GLY A 206 -15.10 6.53 28.44
N ALA A 207 -15.43 6.83 29.67
CA ALA A 207 -16.16 8.06 29.97
C ALA A 207 -15.41 9.31 29.49
N GLU A 208 -16.10 10.18 28.77
CA GLU A 208 -15.55 11.43 28.30
C GLU A 208 -15.09 12.33 29.46
N ARG A 209 -13.93 12.94 29.30
CA ARG A 209 -13.44 13.91 30.30
C ARG A 209 -14.20 15.21 30.17
N ALA A 210 -14.64 15.72 31.30
CA ALA A 210 -15.17 17.07 31.38
C ALA A 210 -14.11 18.06 30.85
N THR A 211 -14.45 18.82 29.82
CA THR A 211 -13.55 19.82 29.24
C THR A 211 -13.76 21.16 29.90
N PRO A 212 -12.71 21.82 30.44
CA PRO A 212 -12.86 23.17 31.01
C PRO A 212 -13.21 24.13 29.87
N TYR A 213 -14.26 24.88 30.09
CA TYR A 213 -14.74 25.94 29.20
C TYR A 213 -14.54 27.28 29.87
N ASP A 214 -13.67 28.13 29.33
CA ASP A 214 -13.37 29.44 29.90
C ASP A 214 -14.32 30.50 29.35
N THR A 215 -15.28 30.90 30.20
CA THR A 215 -16.16 32.04 29.94
C THR A 215 -15.93 33.14 30.97
N GLY A 216 -14.71 33.23 31.55
CA GLY A 216 -14.42 34.12 32.69
C GLY A 216 -14.73 33.52 34.06
N THR A 217 -15.44 32.42 34.11
CA THR A 217 -15.58 31.47 35.23
C THR A 217 -15.35 30.07 34.69
N THR A 218 -14.46 29.33 35.33
CA THR A 218 -14.13 27.96 34.88
C THR A 218 -15.37 27.07 35.04
N LEU A 219 -16.02 26.80 33.93
CA LEU A 219 -17.12 25.85 33.83
C LEU A 219 -16.62 24.58 33.16
N TYR A 220 -17.09 23.44 33.62
CA TYR A 220 -16.82 22.16 32.97
C TYR A 220 -17.99 21.81 32.05
N ARG A 221 -17.72 21.57 30.80
CA ARG A 221 -18.69 21.05 29.87
C ARG A 221 -18.58 19.53 29.83
N THR A 222 -19.68 18.87 30.14
CA THR A 222 -19.87 17.45 29.91
C THR A 222 -20.72 17.29 28.67
N PHE A 223 -20.36 16.32 27.83
CA PHE A 223 -21.16 15.95 26.68
C PHE A 223 -22.01 14.74 27.02
N GLU A 224 -23.24 14.71 26.49
CA GLU A 224 -24.02 13.48 26.51
C GLU A 224 -23.27 12.43 25.66
N GLU A 225 -23.10 11.24 26.20
CA GLU A 225 -22.49 10.15 25.50
C GLU A 225 -23.44 9.67 24.39
N ASP A 226 -22.91 9.45 23.19
CA ASP A 226 -23.68 8.88 22.08
C ASP A 226 -24.03 7.41 22.37
N ASP A 227 -25.31 7.07 22.33
CA ASP A 227 -25.79 5.69 22.50
C ASP A 227 -25.82 4.96 21.15
N ILE A 228 -24.64 4.74 20.56
CA ILE A 228 -24.53 4.17 19.23
C ILE A 228 -23.78 2.82 19.30
N THR A 229 -24.49 1.75 19.01
CA THR A 229 -23.89 0.46 18.67
C THR A 229 -23.68 0.38 17.17
N ARG A 230 -22.46 0.20 16.73
CA ARG A 230 -22.08 0.09 15.31
C ARG A 230 -21.70 -1.34 14.97
N ILE A 231 -22.37 -1.89 13.97
CA ILE A 231 -22.07 -3.23 13.44
C ILE A 231 -21.81 -3.08 11.94
N GLU A 232 -20.61 -3.38 11.50
CA GLU A 232 -20.18 -3.28 10.11
C GLU A 232 -19.72 -4.65 9.60
N PRO A 233 -20.63 -5.46 9.03
CA PRO A 233 -20.25 -6.70 8.36
C PRO A 233 -19.60 -6.40 7.01
N GLY A 234 -18.63 -7.20 6.64
CA GLY A 234 -17.95 -7.06 5.37
C GLY A 234 -17.38 -8.37 4.85
N PHE A 235 -17.17 -8.40 3.56
CA PHE A 235 -16.49 -9.51 2.89
C PHE A 235 -15.77 -9.02 1.64
N GLY A 236 -14.79 -9.78 1.20
CA GLY A 236 -14.11 -9.58 -0.07
C GLY A 236 -13.65 -10.92 -0.64
N ILE A 237 -13.66 -11.03 -1.96
CA ILE A 237 -13.20 -12.20 -2.69
C ILE A 237 -12.51 -11.77 -3.97
N GLY A 238 -11.41 -12.39 -4.30
CA GLY A 238 -10.68 -12.23 -5.55
C GLY A 238 -10.11 -13.54 -6.05
N GLY A 239 -9.84 -13.59 -7.34
CA GLY A 239 -9.27 -14.78 -7.97
C GLY A 239 -9.22 -14.67 -9.48
N PRO A 240 -8.83 -15.76 -10.18
CA PRO A 240 -8.81 -15.79 -11.63
C PRO A 240 -10.21 -16.05 -12.19
N ILE A 241 -10.58 -15.34 -13.26
CA ILE A 241 -11.70 -15.76 -14.13
C ILE A 241 -11.20 -16.85 -15.07
N VAL A 242 -9.99 -16.66 -15.59
CA VAL A 242 -9.21 -17.65 -16.33
C VAL A 242 -7.79 -17.60 -15.79
N GLN A 243 -7.13 -18.74 -15.67
CA GLN A 243 -5.75 -18.80 -15.19
C GLN A 243 -4.84 -17.95 -16.08
N ASP A 244 -3.98 -17.15 -15.42
CA ASP A 244 -3.06 -16.19 -16.00
C ASP A 244 -3.69 -14.92 -16.62
N MET A 245 -5.02 -14.82 -16.77
CA MET A 245 -5.76 -13.61 -17.19
C MET A 245 -7.19 -13.92 -17.67
N PRO A 246 -8.21 -13.12 -17.34
CA PRO A 246 -8.24 -12.00 -16.39
C PRO A 246 -8.52 -12.43 -14.96
N TRP A 247 -8.22 -11.53 -14.02
CA TRP A 247 -8.54 -11.69 -12.59
C TRP A 247 -9.65 -10.74 -12.19
N PHE A 248 -10.28 -11.01 -11.05
CA PHE A 248 -11.25 -10.12 -10.43
C PHE A 248 -10.98 -9.97 -8.94
N TYR A 249 -11.40 -8.87 -8.39
CA TYR A 249 -11.56 -8.66 -6.96
C TYR A 249 -12.83 -7.86 -6.72
N GLY A 250 -13.60 -8.22 -5.70
CA GLY A 250 -14.80 -7.51 -5.30
C GLY A 250 -15.09 -7.73 -3.83
N GLY A 251 -15.74 -6.77 -3.21
CA GLY A 251 -16.11 -6.85 -1.82
C GLY A 251 -17.18 -5.82 -1.46
N TYR A 252 -17.70 -5.97 -0.27
CA TYR A 252 -18.71 -5.08 0.29
C TYR A 252 -18.50 -4.96 1.80
N THR A 253 -18.67 -3.76 2.32
CA THR A 253 -18.83 -3.47 3.74
C THR A 253 -20.02 -2.55 3.94
N TYR A 254 -20.74 -2.75 5.04
CA TYR A 254 -21.88 -1.91 5.40
C TYR A 254 -21.40 -0.66 6.13
#